data_6e465cce93840261ea5f5bf3f33bbc21
#
_entry.id   6e465cce93840261ea5f5bf3f33bbc21
#
_cell.length_a   1.000
_cell.length_b   1.000
_cell.length_c   1.000
_cell.angle_alpha   90.00
_cell.angle_beta   90.00
_cell.angle_gamma   90.00
#
_symmetry.space_group_name_H-M   'P 1'
#
loop_
_entity.id
_entity.type
_entity.pdbx_description
1 polymer ?
#
loop_
_entity_poly.entity_id
_entity_poly.type
_entity_poly.pdbx_seq_one_letter_code
_entity_poly.pdbx_strand_id
1 'polypeptide(L)'
;MNIKSKKIRTIDLSNLKSSTFNELKCKFALKNSTIGIWEFDAKLNKVFFSDESKNIIGFKNKEFGSNPQDWNDRVHPDDKERYFKDFDDHLKGLRPLYTNEHRILCKDGAYKWISDKGKIIERDREGNPVRIIGTHVDITEHKESELANSKLVKLLTVQNDKLTNFAHIVTHNLKSHSANFENLLEFYDEAETPAEKEELIAHMKTVTESLSKTISNLTEIVSIQTNKNEQVENLNIFNYINNSLKLLDVEIKQSNAVIINEVNPLINLDFNPAYLESVFQNLLSNAIKYKHPDRNPFIQFDSSETKNAYIFTIQDNGLGIDMEKYGEEVFKLYRTFHKNDNSEGVGLYLIKNHIECYGGTITLNSVVNEGSIFTIKIPIKKNPVD
;
A
#
# COMPACT_ATOMS: atom_id res chain seq x y z
N MET A 1 14.81 37.82 -47.40
CA MET A 1 14.76 37.82 -45.93
C MET A 1 16.17 37.67 -45.39
N ASN A 2 16.78 38.79 -44.96
CA ASN A 2 18.20 38.90 -44.63
C ASN A 2 18.44 38.41 -43.19
N ILE A 3 19.08 37.26 -43.05
CA ILE A 3 19.58 36.79 -41.78
C ILE A 3 20.93 37.44 -41.50
N LYS A 4 20.93 38.46 -40.63
CA LYS A 4 22.17 39.07 -40.13
C LYS A 4 22.90 38.05 -39.25
N SER A 5 24.00 37.50 -39.75
CA SER A 5 24.96 36.72 -39.00
C SER A 5 25.58 37.59 -37.89
N LYS A 6 25.22 37.31 -36.64
CA LYS A 6 25.96 37.81 -35.47
C LYS A 6 27.39 37.22 -35.50
N LYS A 7 28.38 38.05 -35.79
CA LYS A 7 29.82 37.68 -35.61
C LYS A 7 30.05 37.23 -34.16
N ILE A 8 30.27 35.95 -33.97
CA ILE A 8 30.83 35.41 -32.74
C ILE A 8 32.25 35.97 -32.66
N ARG A 9 32.52 36.84 -31.68
CA ARG A 9 33.91 37.28 -31.39
C ARG A 9 34.62 36.04 -30.79
N THR A 10 35.49 35.42 -31.59
CA THR A 10 36.49 34.48 -31.13
C THR A 10 37.46 35.22 -30.21
N ILE A 11 37.46 34.92 -28.93
CA ILE A 11 38.46 35.44 -27.99
C ILE A 11 39.76 34.67 -28.29
N ASP A 12 40.79 35.39 -28.66
CA ASP A 12 42.12 34.84 -28.86
C ASP A 12 42.70 34.42 -27.49
N LEU A 13 42.72 33.12 -27.24
CA LEU A 13 43.12 32.52 -25.95
C LEU A 13 44.65 32.37 -25.79
N SER A 14 45.44 32.72 -26.81
CA SER A 14 46.89 32.50 -26.83
C SER A 14 47.71 33.42 -25.90
N ASN A 15 47.12 34.52 -25.40
CA ASN A 15 47.78 35.52 -24.55
C ASN A 15 47.24 35.61 -23.09
N LEU A 16 46.35 34.70 -22.67
CA LEU A 16 45.85 34.71 -21.31
C LEU A 16 46.82 33.99 -20.36
N LYS A 17 47.25 34.66 -19.27
CA LYS A 17 47.98 34.02 -18.20
C LYS A 17 47.21 32.80 -17.71
N SER A 18 47.86 31.69 -17.37
CA SER A 18 47.23 30.44 -16.94
C SER A 18 46.21 30.61 -15.83
N SER A 19 46.40 31.56 -14.93
CA SER A 19 45.43 31.91 -13.86
C SER A 19 44.13 32.48 -14.43
N THR A 20 44.18 33.37 -15.42
CA THR A 20 42.99 34.00 -16.04
C THR A 20 42.17 33.00 -16.85
N PHE A 21 42.86 32.01 -17.48
CA PHE A 21 42.19 30.93 -18.23
C PHE A 21 41.43 29.96 -17.29
N ASN A 22 42.07 29.60 -16.17
CA ASN A 22 41.43 28.76 -15.15
C ASN A 22 40.25 29.49 -14.50
N GLU A 23 40.37 30.79 -14.24
CA GLU A 23 39.24 31.61 -13.75
C GLU A 23 38.06 31.65 -14.72
N LEU A 24 38.34 31.79 -16.02
CA LEU A 24 37.31 31.72 -17.06
C LEU A 24 36.65 30.36 -17.16
N LYS A 25 37.41 29.27 -17.05
CA LYS A 25 36.87 27.90 -17.01
C LYS A 25 35.97 27.72 -15.81
N CYS A 26 36.38 28.14 -14.61
CA CYS A 26 35.57 28.07 -13.40
C CYS A 26 34.29 28.88 -13.52
N LYS A 27 34.37 30.12 -13.99
CA LYS A 27 33.20 30.99 -14.24
C LYS A 27 32.24 30.37 -15.25
N PHE A 28 32.77 29.78 -16.34
CA PHE A 28 31.94 29.11 -17.35
C PHE A 28 31.25 27.87 -16.77
N ALA A 29 31.97 27.03 -16.05
CA ALA A 29 31.45 25.81 -15.42
C ALA A 29 30.34 26.15 -14.40
N LEU A 30 30.59 27.15 -13.56
CA LEU A 30 29.63 27.60 -12.55
C LEU A 30 28.38 28.24 -13.18
N LYS A 31 28.55 29.09 -14.17
CA LYS A 31 27.46 29.78 -14.85
C LYS A 31 26.53 28.84 -15.64
N ASN A 32 27.06 27.69 -16.06
CA ASN A 32 26.28 26.67 -16.78
C ASN A 32 25.88 25.49 -15.88
N SER A 33 26.22 25.54 -14.57
CA SER A 33 25.73 24.61 -13.58
C SER A 33 24.57 25.23 -12.80
N THR A 34 23.73 24.38 -12.23
CA THR A 34 22.66 24.79 -11.30
C THR A 34 23.17 24.87 -9.86
N ILE A 35 24.49 24.94 -9.67
CA ILE A 35 25.14 24.93 -8.36
C ILE A 35 25.26 26.36 -7.84
N GLY A 36 24.64 26.66 -6.73
CA GLY A 36 24.84 27.89 -5.99
C GLY A 36 26.15 27.83 -5.20
N ILE A 37 26.84 28.99 -5.06
CA ILE A 37 28.02 29.13 -4.22
C ILE A 37 27.68 30.06 -3.06
N TRP A 38 28.19 29.73 -1.88
CA TRP A 38 28.20 30.62 -0.74
C TRP A 38 29.59 30.72 -0.14
N GLU A 39 29.87 31.88 0.44
CA GLU A 39 31.13 32.15 1.15
C GLU A 39 30.79 32.85 2.47
N PHE A 40 31.20 32.29 3.59
CA PHE A 40 31.03 32.87 4.92
C PHE A 40 32.34 33.46 5.43
N ASP A 41 32.31 34.76 5.72
CA ASP A 41 33.37 35.48 6.41
C ASP A 41 33.05 35.52 7.91
N ALA A 42 33.76 34.74 8.71
CA ALA A 42 33.54 34.62 10.14
C ALA A 42 33.93 35.89 10.91
N LYS A 43 34.88 36.74 10.41
CA LYS A 43 35.27 37.97 11.05
C LYS A 43 34.20 39.06 10.90
N LEU A 44 33.58 39.15 9.73
CA LEU A 44 32.54 40.11 9.43
C LEU A 44 31.15 39.61 9.77
N ASN A 45 31.02 38.30 10.08
CA ASN A 45 29.74 37.59 10.23
C ASN A 45 28.79 37.87 9.03
N LYS A 46 29.32 37.70 7.80
CA LYS A 46 28.59 37.90 6.56
C LYS A 46 28.72 36.70 5.63
N VAL A 47 27.63 36.44 4.90
CA VAL A 47 27.62 35.42 3.84
C VAL A 47 27.41 36.09 2.48
N PHE A 48 28.28 35.73 1.55
CA PHE A 48 28.07 36.00 0.13
C PHE A 48 27.34 34.82 -0.48
N PHE A 49 26.22 35.06 -1.18
CA PHE A 49 25.50 34.06 -1.95
C PHE A 49 25.58 34.42 -3.43
N SER A 50 25.99 33.46 -4.29
CA SER A 50 25.93 33.65 -5.75
C SER A 50 24.49 33.83 -6.24
N ASP A 51 24.36 34.32 -7.47
CA ASP A 51 23.04 34.49 -8.09
C ASP A 51 22.31 33.14 -8.23
N GLU A 52 23.04 32.08 -8.53
CA GLU A 52 22.51 30.72 -8.61
C GLU A 52 21.96 30.24 -7.26
N SER A 53 22.69 30.52 -6.16
CA SER A 53 22.26 30.17 -4.79
C SER A 53 20.93 30.84 -4.43
N LYS A 54 20.78 32.12 -4.78
CA LYS A 54 19.54 32.87 -4.56
C LYS A 54 18.41 32.38 -5.47
N ASN A 55 18.72 32.12 -6.74
CA ASN A 55 17.75 31.64 -7.73
C ASN A 55 17.14 30.29 -7.36
N ILE A 56 17.92 29.38 -6.74
CA ILE A 56 17.43 28.07 -6.25
C ILE A 56 16.20 28.28 -5.36
N ILE A 57 16.25 29.28 -4.48
CA ILE A 57 15.18 29.59 -3.53
C ILE A 57 14.20 30.69 -4.02
N GLY A 58 14.29 31.05 -5.31
CA GLY A 58 13.35 31.96 -5.98
C GLY A 58 13.59 33.47 -5.73
N PHE A 59 14.76 33.86 -5.19
CA PHE A 59 15.10 35.28 -4.96
C PHE A 59 16.00 35.82 -6.06
N LYS A 60 15.76 37.09 -6.46
CA LYS A 60 16.65 37.86 -7.34
C LYS A 60 17.79 38.48 -6.54
N ASN A 61 18.89 38.82 -7.22
CA ASN A 61 20.15 39.25 -6.61
C ASN A 61 20.04 40.32 -5.51
N LYS A 62 19.17 41.31 -5.67
CA LYS A 62 19.00 42.44 -4.72
C LYS A 62 17.94 42.16 -3.62
N GLU A 63 17.23 41.05 -3.71
CA GLU A 63 16.12 40.70 -2.79
C GLU A 63 16.57 39.84 -1.61
N PHE A 64 17.78 39.31 -1.66
CA PHE A 64 18.34 38.41 -0.62
C PHE A 64 19.58 39.06 0.00
N GLY A 65 19.63 39.08 1.31
CA GLY A 65 20.67 39.78 2.06
C GLY A 65 22.00 39.00 2.15
N SER A 66 22.89 39.52 2.99
CA SER A 66 24.20 38.93 3.28
C SER A 66 24.36 38.52 4.76
N ASN A 67 23.28 38.55 5.54
CA ASN A 67 23.29 38.05 6.91
C ASN A 67 23.09 36.53 6.89
N PRO A 68 23.86 35.75 7.68
CA PRO A 68 23.60 34.32 7.86
C PRO A 68 22.15 33.99 8.22
N GLN A 69 21.46 34.87 8.96
CA GLN A 69 20.07 34.68 9.36
C GLN A 69 19.09 34.71 8.15
N ASP A 70 19.45 35.40 7.07
CA ASP A 70 18.59 35.43 5.87
C ASP A 70 18.36 34.04 5.29
N TRP A 71 19.35 33.13 5.45
CA TRP A 71 19.26 31.72 5.10
C TRP A 71 18.75 30.86 6.26
N ASN A 72 19.33 31.01 7.44
CA ASN A 72 19.10 30.15 8.61
C ASN A 72 17.62 30.14 9.06
N ASP A 73 16.93 31.28 8.98
CA ASP A 73 15.52 31.41 9.38
C ASP A 73 14.59 30.62 8.44
N ARG A 74 15.04 30.38 7.21
CA ARG A 74 14.29 29.65 6.19
C ARG A 74 14.46 28.14 6.26
N VAL A 75 15.43 27.65 7.04
CA VAL A 75 15.59 26.21 7.26
C VAL A 75 14.35 25.66 7.98
N HIS A 76 13.82 24.53 7.49
CA HIS A 76 12.66 23.89 8.07
C HIS A 76 12.86 23.60 9.57
N PRO A 77 11.86 23.85 10.44
CA PRO A 77 11.99 23.67 11.88
C PRO A 77 12.59 22.33 12.30
N ASP A 78 12.12 21.23 11.71
CA ASP A 78 12.60 19.88 12.02
C ASP A 78 14.07 19.64 11.63
N ASP A 79 14.60 20.43 10.68
CA ASP A 79 15.97 20.25 10.17
C ASP A 79 16.98 21.14 10.89
N LYS A 80 16.52 22.19 11.62
CA LYS A 80 17.37 23.22 12.23
C LYS A 80 18.41 22.69 13.19
N GLU A 81 18.04 21.77 14.07
CA GLU A 81 18.98 21.21 15.06
C GLU A 81 20.17 20.53 14.35
N ARG A 82 19.87 19.65 13.40
CA ARG A 82 20.90 18.95 12.63
C ARG A 82 21.72 19.89 11.76
N TYR A 83 21.08 20.88 11.14
CA TYR A 83 21.72 21.88 10.30
C TYR A 83 22.80 22.63 11.06
N PHE A 84 22.48 23.19 12.23
CA PHE A 84 23.45 23.92 13.06
C PHE A 84 24.52 23.01 13.65
N LYS A 85 24.16 21.81 14.08
CA LYS A 85 25.11 20.83 14.61
C LYS A 85 26.16 20.43 13.59
N ASP A 86 25.75 20.09 12.36
CA ASP A 86 26.67 19.68 11.30
C ASP A 86 27.65 20.80 10.95
N PHE A 87 27.20 22.06 10.96
CA PHE A 87 28.04 23.22 10.72
C PHE A 87 29.04 23.45 11.88
N ASP A 88 28.57 23.41 13.11
CA ASP A 88 29.40 23.56 14.32
C ASP A 88 30.45 22.45 14.44
N ASP A 89 30.09 21.20 14.17
CA ASP A 89 31.03 20.07 14.13
C ASP A 89 32.18 20.31 13.13
N HIS A 90 31.88 20.92 11.97
CA HIS A 90 32.91 21.28 10.99
C HIS A 90 33.77 22.46 11.46
N LEU A 91 33.20 23.49 12.06
CA LEU A 91 33.93 24.63 12.64
C LEU A 91 34.94 24.17 13.70
N LYS A 92 34.52 23.24 14.56
CA LYS A 92 35.34 22.63 15.61
C LYS A 92 36.41 21.64 15.09
N GLY A 93 36.41 21.35 13.77
CA GLY A 93 37.35 20.42 13.15
C GLY A 93 37.04 18.94 13.39
N LEU A 94 35.85 18.62 13.93
CA LEU A 94 35.39 17.24 14.12
C LEU A 94 35.04 16.55 12.80
N ARG A 95 34.76 17.34 11.76
CA ARG A 95 34.53 16.86 10.39
C ARG A 95 35.37 17.63 9.37
N PRO A 96 36.01 16.96 8.43
CA PRO A 96 36.90 17.65 7.43
C PRO A 96 36.07 18.47 6.42
N LEU A 97 34.80 18.15 6.24
CA LEU A 97 33.85 18.83 5.37
C LEU A 97 32.54 19.06 6.12
N TYR A 98 31.95 20.21 5.92
CA TYR A 98 30.54 20.44 6.21
C TYR A 98 29.71 19.76 5.13
N THR A 99 28.77 18.94 5.51
CA THR A 99 27.81 18.30 4.62
C THR A 99 26.46 18.20 5.33
N ASN A 100 25.43 18.79 4.76
CA ASN A 100 24.09 18.74 5.30
C ASN A 100 23.07 18.71 4.15
N GLU A 101 21.96 18.03 4.36
CA GLU A 101 20.78 18.06 3.50
C GLU A 101 19.60 18.57 4.33
N HIS A 102 19.03 19.70 3.94
CA HIS A 102 17.96 20.34 4.67
C HIS A 102 16.89 20.91 3.74
N ARG A 103 15.70 21.10 4.27
CA ARG A 103 14.62 21.81 3.57
C ARG A 103 14.73 23.30 3.84
N ILE A 104 14.58 24.09 2.78
CA ILE A 104 14.59 25.54 2.85
C ILE A 104 13.31 26.13 2.29
N LEU A 105 12.75 27.14 2.98
CA LEU A 105 11.56 27.86 2.56
C LEU A 105 11.89 28.83 1.41
N CYS A 106 11.32 28.59 0.25
CA CYS A 106 11.45 29.42 -0.93
C CYS A 106 10.57 30.68 -0.85
N LYS A 107 10.77 31.61 -1.79
CA LYS A 107 10.01 32.87 -1.89
C LYS A 107 8.51 32.65 -2.13
N ASP A 108 8.15 31.59 -2.84
CA ASP A 108 6.76 31.20 -3.13
C ASP A 108 6.04 30.49 -1.99
N GLY A 109 6.74 30.23 -0.88
CA GLY A 109 6.21 29.52 0.29
C GLY A 109 6.37 28.00 0.24
N ALA A 110 6.91 27.43 -0.83
CA ALA A 110 7.22 26.01 -0.91
C ALA A 110 8.58 25.69 -0.25
N TYR A 111 8.75 24.43 0.16
CA TYR A 111 10.05 23.94 0.62
C TYR A 111 10.79 23.22 -0.49
N LYS A 112 12.10 23.48 -0.59
CA LYS A 112 13.02 22.72 -1.43
C LYS A 112 14.07 22.00 -0.60
N TRP A 113 14.51 20.85 -1.06
CA TRP A 113 15.64 20.14 -0.48
C TRP A 113 16.94 20.69 -1.05
N ILE A 114 17.86 21.11 -0.17
CA ILE A 114 19.18 21.59 -0.53
C ILE A 114 20.23 20.62 0.01
N SER A 115 21.15 20.19 -0.86
CA SER A 115 22.42 19.61 -0.45
C SER A 115 23.41 20.75 -0.29
N ASP A 116 23.87 20.96 0.95
CA ASP A 116 24.81 22.01 1.33
C ASP A 116 26.14 21.38 1.74
N LYS A 117 27.20 21.79 1.06
CA LYS A 117 28.56 21.31 1.32
C LYS A 117 29.50 22.48 1.43
N GLY A 118 30.40 22.45 2.43
CA GLY A 118 31.34 23.54 2.65
C GLY A 118 32.67 23.07 3.22
N LYS A 119 33.67 23.92 3.06
CA LYS A 119 35.03 23.70 3.59
C LYS A 119 35.64 25.00 4.08
N ILE A 120 36.31 24.92 5.22
CA ILE A 120 37.16 26.01 5.71
C ILE A 120 38.38 26.11 4.80
N ILE A 121 38.55 27.27 4.17
CA ILE A 121 39.67 27.56 3.25
C ILE A 121 40.74 28.45 3.88
N GLU A 122 40.38 29.18 4.98
CA GLU A 122 41.30 30.06 5.67
C GLU A 122 41.09 29.97 7.19
N ARG A 123 42.20 29.93 7.95
CA ARG A 123 42.23 30.01 9.40
C ARG A 123 43.16 31.14 9.84
N ASP A 124 42.87 31.76 11.01
CA ASP A 124 43.77 32.72 11.60
C ASP A 124 45.03 32.06 12.26
N ARG A 125 45.86 32.89 12.86
CA ARG A 125 47.09 32.40 13.54
C ARG A 125 46.80 31.53 14.76
N GLU A 126 45.60 31.65 15.29
CA GLU A 126 45.12 30.90 16.48
C GLU A 126 44.41 29.62 16.08
N GLY A 127 44.22 29.37 14.75
CA GLY A 127 43.59 28.20 14.21
C GLY A 127 42.05 28.34 14.04
N ASN A 128 41.46 29.52 14.35
CA ASN A 128 40.02 29.74 14.19
C ASN A 128 39.64 29.90 12.71
N PRO A 129 38.48 29.36 12.29
CA PRO A 129 37.98 29.56 10.92
C PRO A 129 37.77 31.03 10.62
N VAL A 130 38.34 31.50 9.47
CA VAL A 130 38.14 32.86 8.96
C VAL A 130 37.24 32.88 7.75
N ARG A 131 37.45 31.94 6.83
CA ARG A 131 36.69 31.88 5.58
C ARG A 131 36.28 30.44 5.27
N ILE A 132 34.98 30.27 4.99
CA ILE A 132 34.38 29.00 4.59
C ILE A 132 33.75 29.22 3.24
N ILE A 133 33.97 28.31 2.30
CA ILE A 133 33.29 28.32 0.99
C ILE A 133 32.48 27.05 0.80
N GLY A 134 31.33 27.16 0.16
CA GLY A 134 30.49 25.99 -0.04
C GLY A 134 29.57 26.11 -1.24
N THR A 135 28.75 25.08 -1.42
CA THR A 135 27.83 24.95 -2.54
C THR A 135 26.45 24.56 -2.08
N HIS A 136 25.44 25.14 -2.70
CA HIS A 136 24.05 24.76 -2.60
C HIS A 136 23.63 24.06 -3.91
N VAL A 137 23.05 22.88 -3.78
CA VAL A 137 22.47 22.12 -4.90
C VAL A 137 21.02 21.78 -4.56
N ASP A 138 20.12 22.12 -5.45
CA ASP A 138 18.71 21.69 -5.34
C ASP A 138 18.62 20.20 -5.62
N ILE A 139 18.23 19.43 -4.62
CA ILE A 139 18.07 17.97 -4.67
C ILE A 139 16.59 17.57 -4.51
N THR A 140 15.66 18.49 -4.72
CA THR A 140 14.23 18.25 -4.51
C THR A 140 13.72 17.12 -5.39
N GLU A 141 13.98 17.19 -6.69
CA GLU A 141 13.60 16.15 -7.66
C GLU A 141 14.20 14.79 -7.30
N HIS A 142 15.48 14.78 -6.84
CA HIS A 142 16.13 13.55 -6.39
C HIS A 142 15.42 12.95 -5.16
N LYS A 143 15.10 13.77 -4.15
CA LYS A 143 14.39 13.33 -2.94
C LYS A 143 12.97 12.85 -3.22
N GLU A 144 12.25 13.53 -4.12
CA GLU A 144 10.92 13.12 -4.55
C GLU A 144 10.97 11.78 -5.28
N SER A 145 11.94 11.59 -6.18
CA SER A 145 12.15 10.33 -6.89
C SER A 145 12.55 9.20 -5.94
N GLU A 146 13.43 9.45 -4.97
CA GLU A 146 13.83 8.49 -3.94
C GLU A 146 12.63 8.05 -3.11
N LEU A 147 11.78 9.00 -2.68
CA LEU A 147 10.57 8.70 -1.94
C LEU A 147 9.54 7.91 -2.76
N ALA A 148 9.35 8.28 -4.03
CA ALA A 148 8.46 7.57 -4.95
C ALA A 148 8.94 6.14 -5.19
N ASN A 149 10.24 5.95 -5.43
CA ASN A 149 10.85 4.64 -5.60
C ASN A 149 10.70 3.78 -4.34
N SER A 150 10.94 4.34 -3.16
CA SER A 150 10.77 3.64 -1.88
C SER A 150 9.32 3.16 -1.69
N LYS A 151 8.33 4.00 -2.01
CA LYS A 151 6.91 3.62 -1.97
C LYS A 151 6.59 2.50 -2.97
N LEU A 152 7.14 2.59 -4.20
CA LEU A 152 6.94 1.58 -5.23
C LEU A 152 7.56 0.23 -4.83
N VAL A 153 8.79 0.23 -4.33
CA VAL A 153 9.46 -0.99 -3.84
C VAL A 153 8.64 -1.64 -2.73
N LYS A 154 8.16 -0.85 -1.76
CA LYS A 154 7.32 -1.37 -0.69
C LYS A 154 6.02 -2.00 -1.21
N LEU A 155 5.37 -1.35 -2.19
CA LEU A 155 4.17 -1.89 -2.83
C LEU A 155 4.46 -3.20 -3.56
N LEU A 156 5.55 -3.24 -4.36
CA LEU A 156 5.96 -4.44 -5.09
C LEU A 156 6.31 -5.59 -4.16
N THR A 157 6.98 -5.32 -3.03
CA THR A 157 7.28 -6.34 -2.01
C THR A 157 5.98 -6.96 -1.47
N VAL A 158 5.01 -6.14 -1.08
CA VAL A 158 3.70 -6.63 -0.59
C VAL A 158 2.98 -7.45 -1.65
N GLN A 159 3.01 -7.04 -2.92
CA GLN A 159 2.39 -7.80 -4.01
C GLN A 159 3.11 -9.14 -4.27
N ASN A 160 4.46 -9.13 -4.24
CA ASN A 160 5.26 -10.34 -4.41
C ASN A 160 5.02 -11.37 -3.28
N ASP A 161 4.92 -10.90 -2.03
CA ASP A 161 4.62 -11.74 -0.88
C ASP A 161 3.22 -12.39 -1.03
N LYS A 162 2.23 -11.61 -1.47
CA LYS A 162 0.88 -12.14 -1.76
C LYS A 162 0.93 -13.22 -2.85
N LEU A 163 1.66 -12.97 -3.95
CA LEU A 163 1.79 -13.93 -5.05
C LEU A 163 2.52 -15.21 -4.61
N THR A 164 3.60 -15.07 -3.85
CA THR A 164 4.37 -16.21 -3.33
C THR A 164 3.52 -17.07 -2.41
N ASN A 165 2.80 -16.45 -1.48
CA ASN A 165 1.88 -17.15 -0.60
C ASN A 165 0.78 -17.87 -1.39
N PHE A 166 0.19 -17.22 -2.39
CA PHE A 166 -0.81 -17.82 -3.28
C PHE A 166 -0.24 -19.04 -4.00
N ALA A 167 0.92 -18.92 -4.65
CA ALA A 167 1.57 -20.01 -5.38
C ALA A 167 1.89 -21.21 -4.46
N HIS A 168 2.41 -20.95 -3.24
CA HIS A 168 2.69 -22.00 -2.26
C HIS A 168 1.41 -22.75 -1.87
N ILE A 169 0.33 -22.04 -1.61
CA ILE A 169 -0.95 -22.61 -1.21
C ILE A 169 -1.57 -23.44 -2.33
N VAL A 170 -1.57 -22.93 -3.57
CA VAL A 170 -2.03 -23.68 -4.76
C VAL A 170 -1.27 -24.99 -4.90
N THR A 171 0.06 -24.90 -4.85
CA THR A 171 0.93 -26.07 -5.00
C THR A 171 0.69 -27.10 -3.89
N HIS A 172 0.54 -26.67 -2.64
CA HIS A 172 0.28 -27.55 -1.51
C HIS A 172 -1.05 -28.30 -1.68
N ASN A 173 -2.13 -27.60 -2.03
CA ASN A 173 -3.45 -28.22 -2.16
C ASN A 173 -3.53 -29.18 -3.35
N LEU A 174 -2.97 -28.79 -4.51
CA LEU A 174 -2.92 -29.68 -5.67
C LEU A 174 -2.10 -30.95 -5.35
N LYS A 175 -0.97 -30.82 -4.66
CA LYS A 175 -0.15 -31.95 -4.22
C LYS A 175 -0.91 -32.88 -3.26
N SER A 176 -1.70 -32.30 -2.32
CA SER A 176 -2.52 -33.10 -1.41
C SER A 176 -3.59 -33.90 -2.13
N HIS A 177 -4.31 -33.27 -3.11
CA HIS A 177 -5.30 -33.99 -3.91
C HIS A 177 -4.65 -35.07 -4.77
N SER A 178 -3.48 -34.81 -5.38
CA SER A 178 -2.72 -35.80 -6.17
C SER A 178 -2.34 -37.00 -5.31
N ALA A 179 -1.77 -36.77 -4.12
CA ALA A 179 -1.39 -37.85 -3.21
C ALA A 179 -2.59 -38.68 -2.76
N ASN A 180 -3.75 -38.03 -2.48
CA ASN A 180 -4.97 -38.76 -2.13
C ASN A 180 -5.46 -39.65 -3.28
N PHE A 181 -5.37 -39.16 -4.53
CA PHE A 181 -5.70 -39.98 -5.71
C PHE A 181 -4.75 -41.14 -5.88
N GLU A 182 -3.44 -40.92 -5.76
CA GLU A 182 -2.42 -41.97 -5.88
C GLU A 182 -2.67 -43.06 -4.84
N ASN A 183 -2.91 -42.71 -3.57
CA ASN A 183 -3.22 -43.68 -2.52
C ASN A 183 -4.52 -44.45 -2.77
N LEU A 184 -5.58 -43.77 -3.25
CA LEU A 184 -6.86 -44.43 -3.56
C LEU A 184 -6.73 -45.41 -4.75
N LEU A 185 -5.90 -45.10 -5.75
CA LEU A 185 -5.61 -45.98 -6.87
C LEU A 185 -4.81 -47.21 -6.41
N GLU A 186 -3.81 -47.03 -5.55
CA GLU A 186 -3.02 -48.12 -4.97
C GLU A 186 -3.92 -49.06 -4.18
N PHE A 187 -4.80 -48.53 -3.31
CA PHE A 187 -5.78 -49.36 -2.56
C PHE A 187 -6.79 -50.04 -3.50
N TYR A 188 -7.18 -49.39 -4.61
CA TYR A 188 -8.09 -49.98 -5.60
C TYR A 188 -7.45 -51.19 -6.29
N ASP A 189 -6.15 -51.13 -6.60
CA ASP A 189 -5.41 -52.21 -7.22
C ASP A 189 -5.22 -53.38 -6.27
N GLU A 190 -5.10 -53.13 -4.94
CA GLU A 190 -4.97 -54.11 -3.90
C GLU A 190 -6.31 -54.74 -3.42
N ALA A 191 -7.45 -54.09 -3.74
CA ALA A 191 -8.77 -54.50 -3.29
C ALA A 191 -9.18 -55.84 -3.92
N GLU A 192 -9.54 -56.81 -3.07
CA GLU A 192 -9.87 -58.17 -3.48
C GLU A 192 -11.36 -58.35 -3.79
N THR A 193 -12.24 -57.51 -3.19
CA THR A 193 -13.69 -57.68 -3.34
C THR A 193 -14.34 -56.57 -4.19
N PRO A 194 -15.44 -56.86 -4.91
CA PRO A 194 -16.19 -55.86 -5.65
C PRO A 194 -16.74 -54.74 -4.74
N ALA A 195 -17.11 -55.06 -3.49
CA ALA A 195 -17.65 -54.08 -2.54
C ALA A 195 -16.57 -53.06 -2.12
N GLU A 196 -15.35 -53.51 -1.83
CA GLU A 196 -14.21 -52.62 -1.53
C GLU A 196 -13.91 -51.69 -2.71
N LYS A 197 -13.93 -52.21 -3.94
CA LYS A 197 -13.71 -51.41 -5.14
C LYS A 197 -14.79 -50.36 -5.34
N GLU A 198 -16.05 -50.67 -5.05
CA GLU A 198 -17.16 -49.71 -5.14
C GLU A 198 -17.04 -48.59 -4.11
N GLU A 199 -16.62 -48.92 -2.88
CA GLU A 199 -16.35 -47.93 -1.82
C GLU A 199 -15.19 -46.99 -2.20
N LEU A 200 -14.09 -47.52 -2.75
CA LEU A 200 -12.95 -46.73 -3.20
C LEU A 200 -13.31 -45.81 -4.38
N ILE A 201 -14.16 -46.26 -5.32
CA ILE A 201 -14.70 -45.42 -6.39
C ILE A 201 -15.54 -44.26 -5.81
N ALA A 202 -16.34 -44.53 -4.76
CA ALA A 202 -17.09 -43.47 -4.11
C ALA A 202 -16.16 -42.44 -3.44
N HIS A 203 -15.08 -42.87 -2.80
CA HIS A 203 -14.05 -41.99 -2.27
C HIS A 203 -13.33 -41.18 -3.37
N MET A 204 -12.97 -41.79 -4.49
CA MET A 204 -12.39 -41.09 -5.65
C MET A 204 -13.30 -39.99 -6.18
N LYS A 205 -14.63 -40.25 -6.25
CA LYS A 205 -15.61 -39.20 -6.64
C LYS A 205 -15.59 -38.03 -5.69
N THR A 206 -15.57 -38.28 -4.37
CA THR A 206 -15.50 -37.24 -3.34
C THR A 206 -14.22 -36.38 -3.47
N VAL A 207 -13.07 -37.03 -3.73
CA VAL A 207 -11.80 -36.31 -3.94
C VAL A 207 -11.86 -35.47 -5.23
N THR A 208 -12.51 -36.00 -6.28
CA THR A 208 -12.69 -35.25 -7.55
C THR A 208 -13.57 -34.01 -7.35
N GLU A 209 -14.66 -34.12 -6.60
CA GLU A 209 -15.54 -33.00 -6.29
C GLU A 209 -14.80 -31.93 -5.48
N SER A 210 -14.01 -32.34 -4.47
CA SER A 210 -13.17 -31.43 -3.68
C SER A 210 -12.11 -30.74 -4.52
N LEU A 211 -11.44 -31.45 -5.43
CA LEU A 211 -10.47 -30.87 -6.36
C LEU A 211 -11.14 -29.84 -7.29
N SER A 212 -12.31 -30.19 -7.87
CA SER A 212 -13.06 -29.31 -8.76
C SER A 212 -13.43 -28.01 -8.03
N LYS A 213 -13.86 -28.10 -6.78
CA LYS A 213 -14.17 -26.96 -5.94
C LYS A 213 -12.93 -26.09 -5.65
N THR A 214 -11.80 -26.73 -5.33
CA THR A 214 -10.52 -26.02 -5.13
C THR A 214 -10.12 -25.23 -6.39
N ILE A 215 -10.23 -25.84 -7.58
CA ILE A 215 -9.93 -25.18 -8.87
C ILE A 215 -10.89 -24.01 -9.11
N SER A 216 -12.18 -24.17 -8.83
CA SER A 216 -13.17 -23.09 -8.96
C SER A 216 -12.83 -21.91 -8.05
N ASN A 217 -12.51 -22.16 -6.79
CA ASN A 217 -12.10 -21.14 -5.81
C ASN A 217 -10.83 -20.38 -6.28
N LEU A 218 -9.84 -21.10 -6.83
CA LEU A 218 -8.62 -20.50 -7.35
C LEU A 218 -8.90 -19.62 -8.59
N THR A 219 -9.77 -20.08 -9.48
CA THR A 219 -10.19 -19.31 -10.65
C THR A 219 -10.90 -18.03 -10.24
N GLU A 220 -11.76 -18.09 -9.24
CA GLU A 220 -12.45 -16.92 -8.66
C GLU A 220 -11.46 -15.92 -8.08
N ILE A 221 -10.47 -16.37 -7.31
CA ILE A 221 -9.40 -15.51 -6.75
C ILE A 221 -8.64 -14.79 -7.86
N VAL A 222 -8.28 -15.49 -8.94
CA VAL A 222 -7.57 -14.89 -10.09
C VAL A 222 -8.45 -13.89 -10.81
N SER A 223 -9.73 -14.20 -11.03
CA SER A 223 -10.68 -13.31 -11.73
C SER A 223 -10.88 -11.99 -10.97
N ILE A 224 -10.98 -12.02 -9.64
CA ILE A 224 -11.07 -10.83 -8.79
C ILE A 224 -9.87 -9.89 -9.00
N GLN A 225 -8.67 -10.44 -9.19
CA GLN A 225 -7.45 -9.65 -9.36
C GLN A 225 -7.32 -9.03 -10.76
N THR A 226 -7.89 -9.68 -11.78
CA THR A 226 -7.74 -9.27 -13.19
C THR A 226 -8.90 -8.43 -13.71
N ASN A 227 -10.13 -8.64 -13.23
CA ASN A 227 -11.37 -8.10 -13.83
C ASN A 227 -12.12 -7.15 -12.88
N LYS A 228 -11.47 -6.06 -12.46
CA LYS A 228 -12.09 -5.09 -11.54
C LYS A 228 -13.37 -4.40 -12.04
N ASN A 229 -13.69 -4.41 -13.33
CA ASN A 229 -14.75 -3.58 -13.92
C ASN A 229 -15.77 -4.32 -14.79
N GLU A 230 -15.77 -5.64 -14.84
CA GLU A 230 -16.73 -6.36 -15.66
C GLU A 230 -18.04 -6.62 -14.90
N GLN A 231 -19.17 -6.26 -15.52
CA GLN A 231 -20.55 -6.54 -15.08
C GLN A 231 -20.94 -5.93 -13.74
N VAL A 232 -20.88 -4.59 -13.61
CA VAL A 232 -21.49 -3.87 -12.50
C VAL A 232 -22.97 -3.61 -12.84
N GLU A 233 -23.85 -4.08 -11.97
CA GLU A 233 -25.31 -3.89 -12.08
C GLU A 233 -25.84 -3.24 -10.81
N ASN A 234 -26.98 -2.55 -10.93
CA ASN A 234 -27.67 -2.00 -9.77
C ASN A 234 -28.53 -3.09 -9.11
N LEU A 235 -28.07 -3.65 -8.01
CA LEU A 235 -28.58 -4.86 -7.38
C LEU A 235 -29.33 -4.55 -6.09
N ASN A 236 -30.51 -5.14 -5.92
CA ASN A 236 -31.28 -5.04 -4.69
C ASN A 236 -30.81 -6.06 -3.66
N ILE A 237 -30.24 -5.59 -2.56
CA ILE A 237 -29.58 -6.44 -1.54
C ILE A 237 -30.56 -7.39 -0.86
N PHE A 238 -31.76 -6.91 -0.51
CA PHE A 238 -32.78 -7.72 0.12
C PHE A 238 -33.15 -8.96 -0.72
N ASN A 239 -33.28 -8.77 -2.05
CA ASN A 239 -33.57 -9.85 -2.97
C ASN A 239 -32.43 -10.87 -3.10
N TYR A 240 -31.17 -10.41 -3.10
CA TYR A 240 -30.00 -11.29 -3.16
C TYR A 240 -29.86 -12.16 -1.90
N ILE A 241 -30.11 -11.60 -0.71
CA ILE A 241 -30.18 -12.38 0.52
C ILE A 241 -31.28 -13.43 0.42
N ASN A 242 -32.50 -13.05 0.01
CA ASN A 242 -33.61 -14.00 -0.11
C ASN A 242 -33.37 -15.09 -1.15
N ASN A 243 -32.65 -14.80 -2.23
CA ASN A 243 -32.24 -15.82 -3.21
C ASN A 243 -31.23 -16.80 -2.60
N SER A 244 -30.25 -16.32 -1.82
CA SER A 244 -29.31 -17.18 -1.11
C SER A 244 -30.02 -18.09 -0.08
N LEU A 245 -31.06 -17.57 0.60
CA LEU A 245 -31.90 -18.39 1.50
C LEU A 245 -32.62 -19.52 0.75
N LYS A 246 -33.12 -19.25 -0.45
CA LYS A 246 -33.78 -20.29 -1.27
C LYS A 246 -32.80 -21.36 -1.75
N LEU A 247 -31.59 -20.97 -2.11
CA LEU A 247 -30.55 -21.91 -2.57
C LEU A 247 -30.11 -22.87 -1.45
N LEU A 248 -30.09 -22.39 -0.19
CA LEU A 248 -29.69 -23.17 0.99
C LEU A 248 -30.88 -23.69 1.80
N ASP A 249 -32.09 -23.77 1.21
CA ASP A 249 -33.35 -24.16 1.89
C ASP A 249 -33.23 -25.58 2.53
N VAL A 250 -32.54 -26.50 1.89
CA VAL A 250 -32.33 -27.87 2.39
C VAL A 250 -31.51 -27.83 3.67
N GLU A 251 -30.37 -27.16 3.65
CA GLU A 251 -29.44 -27.04 4.79
C GLU A 251 -30.10 -26.27 5.95
N ILE A 252 -30.86 -25.22 5.65
CA ILE A 252 -31.63 -24.45 6.62
C ILE A 252 -32.63 -25.34 7.34
N LYS A 253 -33.43 -26.14 6.61
CA LYS A 253 -34.40 -27.05 7.18
C LYS A 253 -33.77 -28.16 7.99
N GLN A 254 -32.68 -28.76 7.48
CA GLN A 254 -31.95 -29.85 8.18
C GLN A 254 -31.31 -29.38 9.49
N SER A 255 -30.86 -28.13 9.53
CA SER A 255 -30.26 -27.54 10.73
C SER A 255 -31.26 -26.98 11.73
N ASN A 256 -32.55 -26.88 11.36
CA ASN A 256 -33.59 -26.15 12.09
C ASN A 256 -33.21 -24.68 12.34
N ALA A 257 -32.55 -24.06 11.36
CA ALA A 257 -32.14 -22.66 11.48
C ALA A 257 -33.31 -21.69 11.43
N VAL A 258 -33.28 -20.69 12.31
CA VAL A 258 -34.19 -19.54 12.30
C VAL A 258 -33.44 -18.36 11.68
N ILE A 259 -33.98 -17.81 10.59
CA ILE A 259 -33.35 -16.73 9.86
C ILE A 259 -34.27 -15.54 9.75
N ILE A 260 -33.75 -14.36 10.08
CA ILE A 260 -34.48 -13.09 10.02
C ILE A 260 -33.74 -12.16 9.05
N ASN A 261 -34.45 -11.63 8.06
CA ASN A 261 -33.92 -10.65 7.13
C ASN A 261 -34.59 -9.30 7.34
N GLU A 262 -33.92 -8.40 8.08
CA GLU A 262 -34.36 -7.02 8.38
C GLU A 262 -33.66 -5.97 7.53
N VAL A 263 -32.99 -6.39 6.46
CA VAL A 263 -32.35 -5.47 5.52
C VAL A 263 -33.44 -4.60 4.84
N ASN A 264 -33.19 -3.30 4.78
CA ASN A 264 -34.09 -2.37 4.11
C ASN A 264 -34.26 -2.75 2.62
N PRO A 265 -35.48 -3.09 2.17
CA PRO A 265 -35.75 -3.56 0.80
C PRO A 265 -35.54 -2.49 -0.28
N LEU A 266 -35.32 -1.23 0.10
CA LEU A 266 -35.07 -0.14 -0.84
C LEU A 266 -33.58 0.05 -1.16
N ILE A 267 -32.67 -0.64 -0.46
CA ILE A 267 -31.24 -0.50 -0.69
C ILE A 267 -30.82 -1.25 -1.95
N ASN A 268 -30.25 -0.49 -2.88
CA ASN A 268 -29.58 -1.02 -4.07
C ASN A 268 -28.11 -0.64 -4.05
N LEU A 269 -27.27 -1.53 -4.57
CA LEU A 269 -25.82 -1.32 -4.72
C LEU A 269 -25.39 -1.57 -6.16
N ASP A 270 -24.46 -0.76 -6.63
CA ASP A 270 -23.73 -1.04 -7.86
C ASP A 270 -22.63 -2.09 -7.56
N PHE A 271 -22.89 -3.34 -7.92
CA PHE A 271 -22.04 -4.46 -7.58
C PHE A 271 -22.02 -5.52 -8.69
N ASN A 272 -21.06 -6.46 -8.66
CA ASN A 272 -21.11 -7.62 -9.54
C ASN A 272 -22.10 -8.66 -8.99
N PRO A 273 -23.05 -9.16 -9.81
CA PRO A 273 -24.05 -10.13 -9.38
C PRO A 273 -23.44 -11.40 -8.76
N ALA A 274 -22.45 -12.00 -9.42
CA ALA A 274 -21.81 -13.23 -8.95
C ALA A 274 -21.04 -13.04 -7.63
N TYR A 275 -20.38 -11.89 -7.47
CA TYR A 275 -19.66 -11.58 -6.22
C TYR A 275 -20.59 -11.35 -5.06
N LEU A 276 -21.72 -10.66 -5.29
CA LEU A 276 -22.71 -10.42 -4.25
C LEU A 276 -23.36 -11.73 -3.80
N GLU A 277 -23.68 -12.59 -4.75
CA GLU A 277 -24.20 -13.94 -4.49
C GLU A 277 -23.21 -14.78 -3.67
N SER A 278 -21.92 -14.81 -4.08
CA SER A 278 -20.85 -15.51 -3.36
C SER A 278 -20.70 -14.99 -1.92
N VAL A 279 -20.79 -13.67 -1.69
CA VAL A 279 -20.72 -13.08 -0.33
C VAL A 279 -21.81 -13.62 0.58
N PHE A 280 -23.08 -13.55 0.17
CA PHE A 280 -24.19 -13.97 1.02
C PHE A 280 -24.25 -15.50 1.18
N GLN A 281 -24.00 -16.28 0.15
CA GLN A 281 -23.94 -17.74 0.24
C GLN A 281 -22.85 -18.20 1.21
N ASN A 282 -21.64 -17.64 1.12
CA ASN A 282 -20.55 -18.00 2.01
C ASN A 282 -20.83 -17.63 3.48
N LEU A 283 -21.39 -16.43 3.75
CA LEU A 283 -21.72 -16.01 5.12
C LEU A 283 -22.82 -16.89 5.71
N LEU A 284 -23.89 -17.16 4.96
CA LEU A 284 -25.01 -17.98 5.39
C LEU A 284 -24.59 -19.45 5.60
N SER A 285 -23.85 -20.02 4.64
CA SER A 285 -23.31 -21.39 4.74
C SER A 285 -22.40 -21.55 5.96
N ASN A 286 -21.53 -20.55 6.23
CA ASN A 286 -20.68 -20.56 7.43
C ASN A 286 -21.51 -20.53 8.72
N ALA A 287 -22.53 -19.69 8.82
CA ALA A 287 -23.39 -19.59 9.99
C ALA A 287 -24.11 -20.91 10.29
N ILE A 288 -24.57 -21.65 9.25
CA ILE A 288 -25.19 -22.96 9.39
C ILE A 288 -24.16 -24.03 9.75
N LYS A 289 -23.00 -24.03 9.09
CA LYS A 289 -21.94 -25.03 9.24
C LYS A 289 -21.28 -25.01 10.62
N TYR A 290 -21.06 -23.80 11.16
CA TYR A 290 -20.41 -23.58 12.46
C TYR A 290 -21.42 -23.33 13.58
N LYS A 291 -22.61 -23.95 13.48
CA LYS A 291 -23.63 -23.88 14.52
C LYS A 291 -23.14 -24.43 15.84
N HIS A 292 -23.65 -23.89 16.92
CA HIS A 292 -23.42 -24.45 18.26
C HIS A 292 -24.18 -25.82 18.40
N PRO A 293 -23.57 -26.85 19.03
CA PRO A 293 -24.21 -28.19 19.14
C PRO A 293 -25.52 -28.18 19.96
N ASP A 294 -25.60 -27.31 20.97
CA ASP A 294 -26.68 -27.33 21.98
C ASP A 294 -27.83 -26.35 21.69
N ARG A 295 -27.79 -25.64 20.55
CA ARG A 295 -28.86 -24.69 20.19
C ARG A 295 -29.09 -24.63 18.68
N ASN A 296 -30.32 -24.30 18.31
CA ASN A 296 -30.66 -24.08 16.89
C ASN A 296 -29.93 -22.84 16.36
N PRO A 297 -29.44 -22.88 15.12
CA PRO A 297 -28.87 -21.70 14.50
C PRO A 297 -29.89 -20.56 14.43
N PHE A 298 -29.45 -19.37 14.86
CA PHE A 298 -30.19 -18.13 14.70
C PHE A 298 -29.32 -17.17 13.90
N ILE A 299 -29.84 -16.68 12.76
CA ILE A 299 -29.09 -15.84 11.83
C ILE A 299 -29.93 -14.61 11.53
N GLN A 300 -29.37 -13.43 11.75
CA GLN A 300 -30.04 -12.15 11.49
C GLN A 300 -29.23 -11.30 10.53
N PHE A 301 -29.91 -10.80 9.50
CA PHE A 301 -29.38 -9.81 8.57
C PHE A 301 -30.05 -8.47 8.89
N ASP A 302 -29.25 -7.41 8.99
CA ASP A 302 -29.73 -6.05 9.23
C ASP A 302 -28.96 -5.06 8.37
N SER A 303 -29.52 -3.86 8.18
CA SER A 303 -28.88 -2.78 7.44
C SER A 303 -29.10 -1.43 8.09
N SER A 304 -28.10 -0.57 7.97
CA SER A 304 -28.18 0.84 8.32
C SER A 304 -27.49 1.70 7.28
N GLU A 305 -27.88 2.96 7.23
CA GLU A 305 -27.31 3.93 6.29
C GLU A 305 -26.65 5.09 7.03
N THR A 306 -25.49 5.48 6.57
CA THR A 306 -24.78 6.69 7.01
C THR A 306 -24.66 7.68 5.84
N LYS A 307 -24.20 8.91 6.10
CA LYS A 307 -24.00 9.92 5.03
C LYS A 307 -23.10 9.44 3.87
N ASN A 308 -22.23 8.46 4.11
CA ASN A 308 -21.17 8.08 3.15
C ASN A 308 -21.13 6.57 2.85
N ALA A 309 -21.92 5.74 3.53
CA ALA A 309 -21.88 4.30 3.34
C ALA A 309 -23.16 3.59 3.79
N TYR A 310 -23.48 2.49 3.13
CA TYR A 310 -24.37 1.45 3.64
C TYR A 310 -23.57 0.50 4.54
N ILE A 311 -24.21 0.07 5.63
CA ILE A 311 -23.64 -0.87 6.59
C ILE A 311 -24.61 -2.05 6.68
N PHE A 312 -24.09 -3.27 6.46
CA PHE A 312 -24.84 -4.51 6.61
C PHE A 312 -24.22 -5.31 7.74
N THR A 313 -25.04 -5.86 8.61
CA THR A 313 -24.61 -6.77 9.67
C THR A 313 -25.23 -8.13 9.47
N ILE A 314 -24.42 -9.16 9.64
CA ILE A 314 -24.83 -10.55 9.61
C ILE A 314 -24.41 -11.16 10.94
N GLN A 315 -25.37 -11.48 11.80
CA GLN A 315 -25.16 -12.04 13.13
C GLN A 315 -25.57 -13.50 13.17
N ASP A 316 -24.74 -14.36 13.75
CA ASP A 316 -25.08 -15.74 14.09
C ASP A 316 -24.86 -16.00 15.59
N ASN A 317 -25.49 -17.08 16.09
CA ASN A 317 -25.33 -17.59 17.45
C ASN A 317 -24.49 -18.87 17.48
N GLY A 318 -23.56 -19.05 16.54
CA GLY A 318 -22.74 -20.26 16.38
C GLY A 318 -21.65 -20.43 17.42
N LEU A 319 -20.61 -21.19 17.05
CA LEU A 319 -19.45 -21.48 17.91
C LEU A 319 -18.60 -20.25 18.25
N GLY A 320 -18.68 -19.18 17.43
CA GLY A 320 -17.82 -18.03 17.55
C GLY A 320 -16.34 -18.35 17.26
N ILE A 321 -15.51 -17.30 17.24
CA ILE A 321 -14.07 -17.39 16.98
C ILE A 321 -13.33 -16.64 18.09
N ASP A 322 -12.20 -17.18 18.54
CA ASP A 322 -11.30 -16.51 19.47
C ASP A 322 -10.55 -15.36 18.75
N MET A 323 -11.04 -14.15 18.93
CA MET A 323 -10.53 -12.95 18.25
C MET A 323 -9.18 -12.49 18.80
N GLU A 324 -8.82 -12.81 20.06
CA GLU A 324 -7.49 -12.50 20.60
C GLU A 324 -6.41 -13.34 19.89
N LYS A 325 -6.73 -14.60 19.61
CA LYS A 325 -5.82 -15.55 18.99
C LYS A 325 -5.80 -15.46 17.47
N TYR A 326 -6.95 -15.28 16.84
CA TYR A 326 -7.11 -15.46 15.39
C TYR A 326 -7.57 -14.21 14.64
N GLY A 327 -7.85 -13.08 15.32
CA GLY A 327 -8.45 -11.90 14.72
C GLY A 327 -7.72 -11.38 13.48
N GLU A 328 -6.37 -11.37 13.49
CA GLU A 328 -5.57 -10.96 12.34
C GLU A 328 -5.52 -12.00 11.20
N GLU A 329 -5.99 -13.23 11.45
CA GLU A 329 -5.90 -14.34 10.51
C GLU A 329 -7.24 -14.72 9.89
N VAL A 330 -8.36 -14.20 10.42
CA VAL A 330 -9.71 -14.63 10.03
C VAL A 330 -9.99 -14.50 8.53
N PHE A 331 -9.48 -13.46 7.90
CA PHE A 331 -9.64 -13.22 6.47
C PHE A 331 -8.43 -13.66 5.63
N LYS A 332 -7.47 -14.40 6.20
CA LYS A 332 -6.36 -14.97 5.44
C LYS A 332 -6.79 -16.25 4.73
N LEU A 333 -6.22 -16.50 3.58
CA LEU A 333 -6.52 -17.65 2.74
C LEU A 333 -6.13 -18.97 3.46
N TYR A 334 -7.00 -19.99 3.38
CA TYR A 334 -6.83 -21.34 3.95
C TYR A 334 -6.64 -21.38 5.47
N ARG A 335 -7.26 -20.44 6.19
CA ARG A 335 -7.32 -20.48 7.65
C ARG A 335 -8.66 -21.07 8.11
N THR A 336 -8.58 -22.09 8.95
CA THR A 336 -9.72 -22.73 9.61
C THR A 336 -9.55 -22.61 11.11
N PHE A 337 -10.64 -22.31 11.84
CA PHE A 337 -10.60 -22.01 13.27
C PHE A 337 -11.29 -23.09 14.12
N HIS A 338 -12.03 -23.95 13.46
CA HIS A 338 -12.70 -25.10 14.05
C HIS A 338 -12.25 -26.38 13.35
N LYS A 339 -12.15 -27.49 14.09
CA LYS A 339 -11.89 -28.83 13.52
C LYS A 339 -13.13 -29.31 12.76
N ASN A 340 -13.18 -29.00 11.49
CA ASN A 340 -14.23 -29.44 10.58
C ASN A 340 -13.57 -29.86 9.27
N ASP A 341 -13.60 -31.16 8.98
CA ASP A 341 -12.89 -31.76 7.84
C ASP A 341 -13.34 -31.20 6.47
N ASN A 342 -14.53 -30.58 6.40
CA ASN A 342 -15.08 -29.98 5.18
C ASN A 342 -14.80 -28.47 5.05
N SER A 343 -13.79 -27.94 5.76
CA SER A 343 -13.48 -26.49 5.77
C SER A 343 -12.20 -26.21 4.99
N GLU A 344 -12.31 -25.56 3.84
CA GLU A 344 -11.16 -25.18 3.00
C GLU A 344 -10.50 -23.85 3.41
N GLY A 345 -11.15 -23.03 4.25
CA GLY A 345 -10.60 -21.72 4.70
C GLY A 345 -10.51 -20.67 3.59
N VAL A 346 -11.30 -20.77 2.52
CA VAL A 346 -11.28 -19.86 1.36
C VAL A 346 -12.41 -18.83 1.41
N GLY A 347 -13.58 -19.20 1.95
CA GLY A 347 -14.79 -18.38 1.87
C GLY A 347 -14.64 -16.96 2.43
N LEU A 348 -14.08 -16.79 3.65
CA LEU A 348 -13.91 -15.47 4.26
C LEU A 348 -12.88 -14.60 3.50
N TYR A 349 -11.86 -15.22 2.93
CA TYR A 349 -10.92 -14.52 2.06
C TYR A 349 -11.58 -13.98 0.78
N LEU A 350 -12.42 -14.81 0.12
CA LEU A 350 -13.18 -14.41 -1.08
C LEU A 350 -14.14 -13.26 -0.76
N ILE A 351 -14.93 -13.37 0.32
CA ILE A 351 -15.84 -12.32 0.78
C ILE A 351 -15.10 -10.99 0.93
N LYS A 352 -13.96 -11.01 1.63
CA LYS A 352 -13.16 -9.80 1.83
C LYS A 352 -12.71 -9.19 0.51
N ASN A 353 -12.15 -9.99 -0.39
CA ASN A 353 -11.69 -9.49 -1.69
C ASN A 353 -12.85 -8.94 -2.55
N HIS A 354 -14.01 -9.62 -2.58
CA HIS A 354 -15.19 -9.13 -3.30
C HIS A 354 -15.65 -7.76 -2.80
N ILE A 355 -15.69 -7.57 -1.48
CA ILE A 355 -16.09 -6.31 -0.86
C ILE A 355 -15.06 -5.21 -1.10
N GLU A 356 -13.76 -5.52 -0.94
CA GLU A 356 -12.66 -4.58 -1.13
C GLU A 356 -12.52 -4.12 -2.60
N CYS A 357 -12.88 -4.94 -3.58
CA CYS A 357 -12.91 -4.56 -5.00
C CYS A 357 -13.84 -3.36 -5.28
N TYR A 358 -14.89 -3.21 -4.50
CA TYR A 358 -15.86 -2.10 -4.61
C TYR A 358 -15.60 -0.99 -3.59
N GLY A 359 -14.41 -0.98 -2.96
CA GLY A 359 -14.01 0.04 -1.97
C GLY A 359 -14.69 -0.13 -0.62
N GLY A 360 -15.36 -1.27 -0.40
CA GLY A 360 -15.96 -1.61 0.88
C GLY A 360 -14.95 -2.19 1.86
N THR A 361 -15.42 -2.44 3.09
CA THR A 361 -14.65 -3.13 4.13
C THR A 361 -15.53 -4.15 4.82
N ILE A 362 -14.92 -5.25 5.28
CA ILE A 362 -15.58 -6.23 6.15
C ILE A 362 -14.78 -6.36 7.44
N THR A 363 -15.51 -6.41 8.56
CA THR A 363 -14.95 -6.67 9.89
C THR A 363 -15.73 -7.78 10.58
N LEU A 364 -15.10 -8.44 11.51
CA LEU A 364 -15.69 -9.48 12.34
C LEU A 364 -15.54 -9.12 13.82
N ASN A 365 -16.62 -9.24 14.56
CA ASN A 365 -16.63 -9.30 16.02
C ASN A 365 -17.21 -10.67 16.43
N SER A 366 -16.50 -11.42 17.25
CA SER A 366 -16.90 -12.78 17.60
C SER A 366 -16.44 -13.14 18.99
N VAL A 367 -17.29 -13.91 19.71
CA VAL A 367 -17.02 -14.42 21.05
C VAL A 367 -17.25 -15.93 21.04
N VAL A 368 -16.30 -16.67 21.57
CA VAL A 368 -16.35 -18.14 21.63
C VAL A 368 -17.62 -18.58 22.38
N ASN A 369 -18.37 -19.50 21.80
CA ASN A 369 -19.64 -20.03 22.26
C ASN A 369 -20.82 -19.03 22.29
N GLU A 370 -20.65 -17.80 21.84
CA GLU A 370 -21.74 -16.84 21.72
C GLU A 370 -22.19 -16.63 20.27
N GLY A 371 -21.23 -16.60 19.32
CA GLY A 371 -21.46 -16.44 17.90
C GLY A 371 -20.58 -15.37 17.26
N SER A 372 -20.99 -14.90 16.07
CA SER A 372 -20.21 -13.97 15.27
C SER A 372 -21.10 -12.86 14.69
N ILE A 373 -20.53 -11.66 14.53
CA ILE A 373 -21.13 -10.51 13.84
C ILE A 373 -20.18 -10.05 12.76
N PHE A 374 -20.55 -10.27 11.51
CA PHE A 374 -19.88 -9.72 10.36
C PHE A 374 -20.49 -8.35 10.03
N THR A 375 -19.64 -7.33 9.88
CA THR A 375 -20.05 -5.98 9.49
C THR A 375 -19.42 -5.62 8.15
N ILE A 376 -20.26 -5.44 7.13
CA ILE A 376 -19.88 -5.03 5.79
C ILE A 376 -20.24 -3.56 5.62
N LYS A 377 -19.26 -2.73 5.23
CA LYS A 377 -19.46 -1.32 4.93
C LYS A 377 -19.11 -1.05 3.48
N ILE A 378 -20.08 -0.54 2.70
CA ILE A 378 -19.90 -0.22 1.28
C ILE A 378 -20.13 1.28 1.09
N PRO A 379 -19.15 2.02 0.50
CA PRO A 379 -19.29 3.46 0.30
C PRO A 379 -20.40 3.79 -0.71
N ILE A 380 -21.19 4.81 -0.40
CA ILE A 380 -22.18 5.38 -1.33
C ILE A 380 -21.41 6.21 -2.34
N LYS A 381 -21.41 5.80 -3.61
CA LYS A 381 -20.86 6.61 -4.70
C LYS A 381 -21.76 7.82 -4.90
N LYS A 382 -21.29 9.02 -4.52
CA LYS A 382 -21.96 10.25 -4.92
C LYS A 382 -21.77 10.43 -6.42
N ASN A 383 -22.86 10.53 -7.15
CA ASN A 383 -22.80 11.04 -8.52
C ASN A 383 -22.19 12.46 -8.47
N PRO A 384 -21.27 12.82 -9.38
CA PRO A 384 -20.63 14.14 -9.38
C PRO A 384 -21.56 15.28 -9.85
N VAL A 385 -22.88 15.14 -9.65
CA VAL A 385 -23.90 16.12 -10.02
C VAL A 385 -24.89 16.28 -8.85
N ASP A 386 -24.40 16.83 -7.73
CA ASP A 386 -25.22 17.51 -6.72
C ASP A 386 -24.35 18.51 -5.94
#